data_21ac26f83f1f4ade3b6da55a348b4366
#
_entry.id   21ac26f83f1f4ade3b6da55a348b4366
#
_cell.length_a   1.000
_cell.length_b   1.000
_cell.length_c   1.000
_cell.angle_alpha   90.00
_cell.angle_beta   90.00
_cell.angle_gamma   90.00
#
_symmetry.space_group_name_H-M   'P 1'
#
loop_
_entity.id
_entity.type
_entity.pdbx_description
1 polymer ?
#
loop_
_entity_poly.entity_id
_entity_poly.type
_entity_poly.pdbx_seq_one_letter_code
_entity_poly.pdbx_strand_id
1 'polypeptide(L)'
;IDTYINYMLHPPKELTESEYSTKLYPTQDPLEFFIPHEYTAKNKKKNRCFLITELGCQFVAIKNTGAKGTIYAAAFLKEFNHMRDILQQRDSAQWQQIRQQGKAQRRDFTDTIKQLIEYAITNGMKENEANKFYWKFTNIINNCFGIKKSKGIPTRDLLDRKTLRNLDIFEEQAERFIQEGIENNAPYFTFLPVVESRLFSL
;
A
#
# COMPACT_ATOMS: atom_id res chain seq x y z
N ILE A 1 -4.81 26.39 17.09
CA ILE A 1 -5.82 25.91 16.13
C ILE A 1 -6.62 27.08 15.60
N ASP A 2 -7.16 27.97 16.45
CA ASP A 2 -7.94 29.13 16.01
C ASP A 2 -7.21 30.00 14.96
N THR A 3 -5.91 30.17 15.09
CA THR A 3 -5.07 30.87 14.11
C THR A 3 -5.06 30.16 12.75
N TYR A 4 -4.98 28.84 12.73
CA TYR A 4 -4.99 28.05 11.50
C TYR A 4 -6.35 28.11 10.81
N ILE A 5 -7.44 28.00 11.59
CA ILE A 5 -8.81 28.13 11.09
C ILE A 5 -9.00 29.53 10.46
N ASN A 6 -8.53 30.58 11.13
CA ASN A 6 -8.62 31.92 10.59
C ASN A 6 -7.88 32.08 9.26
N TYR A 7 -6.68 31.53 9.11
CA TYR A 7 -5.96 31.57 7.83
C TYR A 7 -6.62 30.73 6.73
N MET A 8 -7.30 29.65 7.08
CA MET A 8 -8.04 28.82 6.11
C MET A 8 -9.28 29.55 5.58
N LEU A 9 -9.99 30.26 6.46
CA LEU A 9 -11.18 31.03 6.09
C LEU A 9 -10.86 32.38 5.45
N HIS A 10 -9.80 33.01 5.89
CA HIS A 10 -9.42 34.37 5.49
C HIS A 10 -7.91 34.39 5.13
N PRO A 11 -7.53 33.85 3.97
CA PRO A 11 -6.14 33.93 3.54
C PRO A 11 -5.71 35.39 3.36
N PRO A 12 -4.43 35.73 3.65
CA PRO A 12 -3.92 37.08 3.45
C PRO A 12 -4.13 37.57 2.02
N LYS A 13 -4.48 38.84 1.85
CA LYS A 13 -4.79 39.46 0.53
C LYS A 13 -3.65 39.28 -0.47
N GLU A 14 -2.41 39.37 -0.01
CA GLU A 14 -1.20 39.16 -0.82
C GLU A 14 -1.15 37.79 -1.49
N LEU A 15 -1.80 36.78 -0.89
CA LEU A 15 -1.91 35.43 -1.46
C LEU A 15 -3.11 35.27 -2.39
N THR A 16 -4.11 36.17 -2.33
CA THR A 16 -5.35 36.08 -3.10
C THR A 16 -5.36 36.97 -4.35
N GLU A 17 -4.45 37.95 -4.47
CA GLU A 17 -4.44 38.93 -5.56
C GLU A 17 -3.54 38.55 -6.74
N SER A 18 -2.79 37.45 -6.67
CA SER A 18 -1.98 36.99 -7.80
C SER A 18 -2.77 36.06 -8.74
N GLU A 19 -2.53 36.12 -10.05
CA GLU A 19 -3.16 35.24 -11.07
C GLU A 19 -3.00 33.72 -10.78
N TYR A 20 -2.05 33.35 -9.93
CA TYR A 20 -1.78 31.98 -9.49
C TYR A 20 -2.50 31.63 -8.16
N SER A 21 -3.13 32.58 -7.50
CA SER A 21 -3.60 32.43 -6.12
C SER A 21 -4.74 31.41 -5.96
N THR A 22 -5.72 31.42 -6.84
CA THR A 22 -6.88 30.51 -6.78
C THR A 22 -6.54 29.04 -7.03
N LYS A 23 -5.43 28.75 -7.77
CA LYS A 23 -4.97 27.39 -7.98
C LYS A 23 -4.01 26.89 -6.90
N LEU A 24 -3.17 27.78 -6.35
CA LEU A 24 -2.17 27.44 -5.34
C LEU A 24 -2.68 27.52 -3.90
N TYR A 25 -3.63 28.41 -3.64
CA TYR A 25 -4.17 28.66 -2.30
C TYR A 25 -5.70 28.60 -2.27
N PRO A 26 -6.34 27.47 -2.65
CA PRO A 26 -7.80 27.34 -2.55
C PRO A 26 -8.20 27.48 -1.08
N THR A 27 -9.36 28.07 -0.84
CA THR A 27 -9.99 28.08 0.50
C THR A 27 -10.19 26.62 0.95
N GLN A 28 -9.78 26.33 2.18
CA GLN A 28 -9.95 25.03 2.80
C GLN A 28 -11.08 25.08 3.81
N ASP A 29 -11.89 24.04 3.89
CA ASP A 29 -12.88 23.92 4.96
C ASP A 29 -12.18 23.51 6.27
N PRO A 30 -12.17 24.37 7.30
CA PRO A 30 -11.54 24.03 8.57
C PRO A 30 -12.15 22.81 9.27
N LEU A 31 -13.42 22.47 8.96
CA LEU A 31 -14.11 21.32 9.56
C LEU A 31 -13.53 19.97 9.08
N GLU A 32 -12.86 19.95 7.93
CA GLU A 32 -12.12 18.75 7.49
C GLU A 32 -10.93 18.45 8.39
N PHE A 33 -10.40 19.44 9.10
CA PHE A 33 -9.22 19.36 9.95
C PHE A 33 -9.56 19.36 11.43
N PHE A 34 -10.50 20.25 11.86
CA PHE A 34 -10.78 20.56 13.26
C PHE A 34 -12.27 20.68 13.51
N ILE A 35 -12.85 19.73 14.22
CA ILE A 35 -14.29 19.70 14.54
C ILE A 35 -14.48 20.39 15.90
N PRO A 36 -15.22 21.52 15.99
CA PRO A 36 -15.50 22.16 17.26
C PRO A 36 -16.21 21.22 18.23
N HIS A 37 -15.76 21.19 19.46
CA HIS A 37 -16.30 20.35 20.50
C HIS A 37 -16.21 21.03 21.87
N GLU A 38 -16.94 20.53 22.84
CA GLU A 38 -16.90 20.99 24.22
C GLU A 38 -16.67 19.85 25.18
N TYR A 39 -15.92 20.09 26.23
CA TYR A 39 -15.78 19.12 27.32
C TYR A 39 -16.09 19.78 28.67
N THR A 40 -16.61 19.00 29.61
CA THR A 40 -16.85 19.44 30.96
C THR A 40 -15.67 19.11 31.85
N ALA A 41 -15.00 20.13 32.36
CA ALA A 41 -13.89 19.98 33.28
C ALA A 41 -14.34 19.47 34.66
N LYS A 42 -13.39 19.03 35.51
CA LYS A 42 -13.66 18.54 36.87
C LYS A 42 -14.41 19.59 37.75
N ASN A 43 -14.25 20.87 37.51
CA ASN A 43 -14.90 21.96 38.17
C ASN A 43 -16.31 22.27 37.59
N LYS A 44 -16.88 21.38 36.79
CA LYS A 44 -18.20 21.51 36.11
C LYS A 44 -18.29 22.65 35.09
N LYS A 45 -17.19 23.32 34.76
CA LYS A 45 -17.18 24.32 33.67
C LYS A 45 -17.06 23.63 32.32
N LYS A 46 -17.84 24.13 31.34
CA LYS A 46 -17.71 23.76 29.94
C LYS A 46 -16.58 24.56 29.31
N ASN A 47 -15.65 23.84 28.68
CA ASN A 47 -14.55 24.45 27.96
C ASN A 47 -14.58 24.03 26.48
N ARG A 48 -14.27 25.00 25.61
CA ARG A 48 -14.12 24.75 24.16
C ARG A 48 -12.90 23.88 23.88
N CYS A 49 -13.03 22.93 22.97
CA CYS A 49 -11.93 22.17 22.42
C CYS A 49 -12.21 21.85 20.95
N PHE A 50 -11.30 21.12 20.32
CA PHE A 50 -11.48 20.61 18.97
C PHE A 50 -11.18 19.11 18.97
N LEU A 51 -12.02 18.35 18.30
CA LEU A 51 -11.65 17.00 17.85
C LEU A 51 -10.81 17.17 16.59
N ILE A 52 -9.64 16.54 16.57
CA ILE A 52 -8.72 16.66 15.45
C ILE A 52 -8.93 15.43 14.56
N THR A 53 -9.23 15.64 13.27
CA THR A 53 -9.36 14.57 12.29
C THR A 53 -7.99 14.00 11.94
N GLU A 54 -7.94 12.90 11.18
CA GLU A 54 -6.67 12.36 10.66
C GLU A 54 -5.90 13.40 9.83
N LEU A 55 -6.60 14.13 8.96
CA LEU A 55 -6.04 15.22 8.15
C LEU A 55 -5.54 16.36 9.03
N GLY A 56 -6.27 16.71 10.07
CA GLY A 56 -5.86 17.70 11.07
C GLY A 56 -4.61 17.29 11.83
N CYS A 57 -4.48 16.02 12.20
CA CYS A 57 -3.25 15.49 12.83
C CYS A 57 -2.04 15.64 11.92
N GLN A 58 -2.18 15.28 10.64
CA GLN A 58 -1.13 15.43 9.64
C GLN A 58 -0.73 16.89 9.45
N PHE A 59 -1.73 17.79 9.34
CA PHE A 59 -1.50 19.22 9.22
C PHE A 59 -0.71 19.80 10.42
N VAL A 60 -1.14 19.49 11.64
CA VAL A 60 -0.44 19.95 12.88
C VAL A 60 0.98 19.39 12.95
N ALA A 61 1.17 18.13 12.55
CA ALA A 61 2.49 17.51 12.55
C ALA A 61 3.47 18.19 11.56
N ILE A 62 2.99 18.59 10.37
CA ILE A 62 3.78 19.34 9.38
C ILE A 62 4.11 20.76 9.88
N LYS A 63 3.16 21.40 10.60
CA LYS A 63 3.34 22.74 11.18
C LYS A 63 4.20 22.74 12.46
N ASN A 64 4.46 21.57 13.03
CA ASN A 64 5.27 21.48 14.25
C ASN A 64 6.72 21.81 13.91
N THR A 65 7.31 22.73 14.67
CA THR A 65 8.71 23.15 14.54
C THR A 65 9.62 22.26 15.37
N GLY A 66 10.90 22.21 15.00
CA GLY A 66 11.91 21.40 15.68
C GLY A 66 12.16 20.04 15.03
N ALA A 67 13.09 19.26 15.57
CA ALA A 67 13.63 18.05 14.95
C ALA A 67 12.54 17.01 14.58
N LYS A 68 11.61 16.75 15.49
CA LYS A 68 10.52 15.76 15.25
C LYS A 68 9.59 16.19 14.13
N GLY A 69 9.18 17.47 14.10
CA GLY A 69 8.33 18.00 13.04
C GLY A 69 9.03 18.00 11.68
N THR A 70 10.32 18.36 11.65
CA THR A 70 11.13 18.32 10.43
C THR A 70 11.25 16.90 9.87
N ILE A 71 11.55 15.91 10.71
CA ILE A 71 11.66 14.50 10.30
C ILE A 71 10.31 14.00 9.77
N TYR A 72 9.21 14.31 10.46
CA TYR A 72 7.88 13.92 10.02
C TYR A 72 7.51 14.56 8.67
N ALA A 73 7.73 15.86 8.51
CA ALA A 73 7.44 16.56 7.26
C ALA A 73 8.26 16.00 6.10
N ALA A 74 9.55 15.70 6.32
CA ALA A 74 10.41 15.10 5.30
C ALA A 74 9.92 13.71 4.89
N ALA A 75 9.54 12.86 5.85
CA ALA A 75 8.98 11.54 5.59
C ALA A 75 7.65 11.62 4.82
N PHE A 76 6.76 12.52 5.25
CA PHE A 76 5.47 12.75 4.60
C PHE A 76 5.63 13.20 3.13
N LEU A 77 6.51 14.19 2.88
CA LEU A 77 6.77 14.68 1.52
C LEU A 77 7.38 13.59 0.63
N LYS A 78 8.27 12.78 1.16
CA LYS A 78 8.87 11.65 0.43
C LYS A 78 7.80 10.64 0.01
N GLU A 79 6.93 10.26 0.94
CA GLU A 79 5.84 9.31 0.67
C GLU A 79 4.79 9.90 -0.29
N PHE A 80 4.42 11.16 -0.12
CA PHE A 80 3.51 11.86 -1.02
C PHE A 80 4.04 11.90 -2.46
N ASN A 81 5.31 12.26 -2.64
CA ASN A 81 5.94 12.28 -3.96
C ASN A 81 6.00 10.87 -4.57
N HIS A 82 6.34 9.86 -3.78
CA HIS A 82 6.33 8.47 -4.22
C HIS A 82 4.95 8.01 -4.70
N MET A 83 3.89 8.28 -3.93
CA MET A 83 2.51 7.98 -4.35
C MET A 83 2.10 8.73 -5.62
N ARG A 84 2.46 10.02 -5.74
CA ARG A 84 2.20 10.82 -6.94
C ARG A 84 2.88 10.23 -8.17
N ASP A 85 4.14 9.83 -8.03
CA ASP A 85 4.92 9.25 -9.13
C ASP A 85 4.33 7.89 -9.57
N ILE A 86 3.86 7.06 -8.64
CA ILE A 86 3.13 5.83 -8.94
C ILE A 86 1.85 6.14 -9.73
N LEU A 87 1.05 7.11 -9.30
CA LEU A 87 -0.19 7.49 -9.99
C LEU A 87 0.09 7.97 -11.43
N GLN A 88 1.11 8.80 -11.62
CA GLN A 88 1.53 9.26 -12.95
C GLN A 88 2.02 8.09 -13.83
N GLN A 89 2.73 7.13 -13.26
CA GLN A 89 3.19 5.95 -13.99
C GLN A 89 2.05 5.04 -14.44
N ARG A 90 0.96 4.92 -13.65
CA ARG A 90 -0.21 4.08 -13.97
C ARG A 90 -0.89 4.47 -15.28
N ASP A 91 -0.86 5.75 -15.64
CA ASP A 91 -1.45 6.26 -16.86
C ASP A 91 -0.55 6.05 -18.09
N SER A 92 0.70 5.60 -17.88
CA SER A 92 1.62 5.31 -18.99
C SER A 92 1.27 3.99 -19.69
N ALA A 93 1.36 3.98 -21.03
CA ALA A 93 1.15 2.77 -21.84
C ALA A 93 2.08 1.62 -21.41
N GLN A 94 3.31 1.93 -21.01
CA GLN A 94 4.29 0.96 -20.52
C GLN A 94 3.85 0.29 -19.22
N TRP A 95 3.31 1.05 -18.27
CA TRP A 95 2.80 0.47 -17.02
C TRP A 95 1.59 -0.44 -17.29
N GLN A 96 0.68 0.02 -18.15
CA GLN A 96 -0.49 -0.77 -18.54
C GLN A 96 -0.08 -2.10 -19.20
N GLN A 97 0.92 -2.08 -20.08
CA GLN A 97 1.45 -3.29 -20.70
C GLN A 97 2.02 -4.26 -19.68
N ILE A 98 2.90 -3.79 -18.77
CA ILE A 98 3.48 -4.62 -17.69
C ILE A 98 2.38 -5.18 -16.80
N ARG A 99 1.37 -4.36 -16.47
CA ARG A 99 0.25 -4.80 -15.64
C ARG A 99 -0.60 -5.88 -16.30
N GLN A 100 -0.78 -5.82 -17.63
CA GLN A 100 -1.46 -6.87 -18.40
C GLN A 100 -0.65 -8.17 -18.44
N GLN A 101 0.65 -8.08 -18.67
CA GLN A 101 1.56 -9.24 -18.62
C GLN A 101 1.52 -9.90 -17.22
N GLY A 102 1.61 -9.11 -16.16
CA GLY A 102 1.52 -9.63 -14.80
C GLY A 102 0.16 -10.25 -14.43
N LYS A 103 -0.94 -9.83 -15.10
CA LYS A 103 -2.22 -10.53 -14.95
C LYS A 103 -2.21 -11.90 -15.61
N ALA A 104 -1.55 -12.05 -16.76
CA ALA A 104 -1.41 -13.34 -17.42
C ALA A 104 -0.51 -14.26 -16.58
N GLN A 105 0.68 -13.81 -16.21
CA GLN A 105 1.61 -14.56 -15.35
C GLN A 105 0.94 -15.03 -14.05
N ARG A 106 0.12 -14.17 -13.44
CA ARG A 106 -0.61 -14.53 -12.22
C ARG A 106 -1.63 -15.65 -12.43
N ARG A 107 -2.25 -15.75 -13.60
CA ARG A 107 -3.16 -16.85 -13.94
C ARG A 107 -2.38 -18.15 -14.08
N ASP A 108 -1.29 -18.14 -14.85
CA ASP A 108 -0.45 -19.30 -15.07
C ASP A 108 0.11 -19.85 -13.74
N PHE A 109 0.61 -18.97 -12.88
CA PHE A 109 1.04 -19.33 -11.52
C PHE A 109 -0.11 -19.90 -10.67
N THR A 110 -1.31 -19.35 -10.77
CA THR A 110 -2.50 -19.84 -10.04
C THR A 110 -2.89 -21.23 -10.52
N ASP A 111 -2.79 -21.49 -11.82
CA ASP A 111 -3.07 -22.79 -12.42
C ASP A 111 -2.02 -23.83 -12.00
N THR A 112 -0.75 -23.44 -11.91
CA THR A 112 0.32 -24.30 -11.36
C THR A 112 0.09 -24.64 -9.88
N ILE A 113 -0.35 -23.66 -9.06
CA ILE A 113 -0.74 -23.95 -7.67
C ILE A 113 -1.91 -24.94 -7.62
N LYS A 114 -2.86 -24.84 -8.54
CA LYS A 114 -3.98 -25.78 -8.62
C LYS A 114 -3.48 -27.20 -8.91
N GLN A 115 -2.55 -27.37 -9.85
CA GLN A 115 -1.92 -28.68 -10.11
C GLN A 115 -1.21 -29.22 -8.86
N LEU A 116 -0.49 -28.38 -8.13
CA LEU A 116 0.14 -28.77 -6.87
C LEU A 116 -0.90 -29.19 -5.81
N ILE A 117 -2.05 -28.52 -5.72
CA ILE A 117 -3.13 -28.91 -4.81
C ILE A 117 -3.65 -30.30 -5.15
N GLU A 118 -3.92 -30.57 -6.42
CA GLU A 118 -4.37 -31.89 -6.91
C GLU A 118 -3.32 -32.96 -6.63
N TYR A 119 -2.03 -32.66 -6.90
CA TYR A 119 -0.91 -33.53 -6.56
C TYR A 119 -0.82 -33.82 -5.07
N ALA A 120 -0.93 -32.81 -4.21
CA ALA A 120 -0.83 -32.97 -2.76
C ALA A 120 -2.01 -33.79 -2.19
N ILE A 121 -3.24 -33.59 -2.70
CA ILE A 121 -4.41 -34.38 -2.31
C ILE A 121 -4.23 -35.84 -2.71
N THR A 122 -3.76 -36.12 -3.93
CA THR A 122 -3.48 -37.48 -4.40
C THR A 122 -2.42 -38.17 -3.54
N ASN A 123 -1.48 -37.41 -2.99
CA ASN A 123 -0.44 -37.89 -2.08
C ASN A 123 -0.84 -37.85 -0.59
N GLY A 124 -2.15 -37.74 -0.28
CA GLY A 124 -2.70 -37.92 1.08
C GLY A 124 -2.89 -36.64 1.90
N MET A 125 -2.71 -35.46 1.30
CA MET A 125 -3.01 -34.20 1.98
C MET A 125 -4.52 -33.95 2.05
N LYS A 126 -5.03 -33.43 3.18
CA LYS A 126 -6.42 -33.03 3.29
C LYS A 126 -6.72 -31.80 2.40
N GLU A 127 -7.83 -31.83 1.69
CA GLU A 127 -8.24 -30.78 0.76
C GLU A 127 -8.23 -29.36 1.38
N ASN A 128 -8.76 -29.22 2.59
CA ASN A 128 -8.77 -27.94 3.32
C ASN A 128 -7.35 -27.39 3.59
N GLU A 129 -6.36 -28.25 3.78
CA GLU A 129 -4.97 -27.86 3.98
C GLU A 129 -4.28 -27.55 2.64
N ALA A 130 -4.56 -28.33 1.59
CA ALA A 130 -4.03 -28.14 0.26
C ALA A 130 -4.49 -26.80 -0.33
N ASN A 131 -5.75 -26.43 -0.15
CA ASN A 131 -6.29 -25.14 -0.62
C ASN A 131 -5.60 -23.91 0.01
N LYS A 132 -4.92 -24.06 1.14
CA LYS A 132 -4.12 -22.99 1.73
C LYS A 132 -2.86 -22.66 0.93
N PHE A 133 -2.46 -23.47 -0.04
CA PHE A 133 -1.30 -23.19 -0.89
C PHE A 133 -1.46 -21.87 -1.65
N TYR A 134 -2.64 -21.53 -2.15
CA TYR A 134 -2.91 -20.23 -2.80
C TYR A 134 -2.49 -19.05 -1.93
N TRP A 135 -2.89 -19.06 -0.68
CA TRP A 135 -2.57 -18.00 0.26
C TRP A 135 -1.09 -18.03 0.67
N LYS A 136 -0.54 -19.23 0.95
CA LYS A 136 0.84 -19.39 1.41
C LYS A 136 1.84 -18.91 0.36
N PHE A 137 1.74 -19.36 -0.89
CA PHE A 137 2.62 -18.91 -1.99
C PHE A 137 2.47 -17.42 -2.27
N THR A 138 1.25 -16.89 -2.26
CA THR A 138 1.03 -15.44 -2.41
C THR A 138 1.72 -14.65 -1.31
N ASN A 139 1.70 -15.12 -0.07
CA ASN A 139 2.36 -14.44 1.04
C ASN A 139 3.89 -14.53 0.94
N ILE A 140 4.46 -15.68 0.54
CA ILE A 140 5.90 -15.83 0.33
C ILE A 140 6.38 -14.77 -0.67
N ILE A 141 5.76 -14.69 -1.84
CA ILE A 141 6.14 -13.73 -2.87
C ILE A 141 5.97 -12.28 -2.38
N ASN A 142 4.83 -11.95 -1.76
CA ASN A 142 4.61 -10.60 -1.24
C ASN A 142 5.64 -10.21 -0.16
N ASN A 143 6.04 -11.16 0.69
CA ASN A 143 7.03 -10.92 1.74
C ASN A 143 8.42 -10.63 1.18
N CYS A 144 8.83 -11.27 0.07
CA CYS A 144 10.09 -10.96 -0.61
C CYS A 144 10.19 -9.49 -1.02
N PHE A 145 9.08 -8.82 -1.27
CA PHE A 145 9.02 -7.41 -1.68
C PHE A 145 8.50 -6.47 -0.59
N GLY A 146 8.23 -6.96 0.63
CA GLY A 146 7.66 -6.16 1.71
C GLY A 146 6.26 -5.61 1.40
N ILE A 147 5.52 -6.26 0.50
CA ILE A 147 4.21 -5.79 0.02
C ILE A 147 3.15 -6.06 1.07
N LYS A 148 2.51 -4.99 1.57
CA LYS A 148 1.38 -5.06 2.49
C LYS A 148 0.06 -4.97 1.72
N LYS A 149 -0.95 -5.72 2.17
CA LYS A 149 -2.30 -5.65 1.58
C LYS A 149 -2.88 -4.25 1.78
N SER A 150 -3.37 -3.64 0.71
CA SER A 150 -4.16 -2.41 0.76
C SER A 150 -5.66 -2.71 0.89
N LYS A 151 -6.42 -1.77 1.49
CA LYS A 151 -7.88 -1.83 1.51
C LYS A 151 -8.44 -1.01 0.34
N GLY A 152 -9.39 -1.57 -0.38
CA GLY A 152 -10.17 -0.87 -1.41
C GLY A 152 -9.53 -0.80 -2.81
N ILE A 153 -8.20 -0.83 -2.93
CA ILE A 153 -7.50 -0.83 -4.23
C ILE A 153 -6.68 -2.12 -4.36
N PRO A 154 -6.69 -2.78 -5.53
CA PRO A 154 -5.83 -3.95 -5.73
C PRO A 154 -4.37 -3.60 -5.44
N THR A 155 -3.73 -4.33 -4.55
CA THR A 155 -2.37 -4.01 -4.05
C THR A 155 -1.36 -3.82 -5.18
N ARG A 156 -1.45 -4.62 -6.25
CA ARG A 156 -0.55 -4.51 -7.42
C ARG A 156 -0.75 -3.23 -8.23
N ASP A 157 -1.90 -2.59 -8.13
CA ASP A 157 -2.16 -1.31 -8.80
C ASP A 157 -1.48 -0.13 -8.10
N LEU A 158 -0.90 -0.35 -6.93
CA LEU A 158 -0.12 0.62 -6.16
C LEU A 158 1.40 0.42 -6.30
N LEU A 159 1.85 -0.51 -7.16
CA LEU A 159 3.26 -0.82 -7.32
C LEU A 159 3.86 -0.10 -8.53
N ASP A 160 5.13 0.26 -8.41
CA ASP A 160 5.90 0.80 -9.52
C ASP A 160 6.24 -0.28 -10.56
N ARG A 161 6.70 0.16 -11.75
CA ARG A 161 7.01 -0.74 -12.88
C ARG A 161 8.09 -1.77 -12.57
N LYS A 162 9.11 -1.39 -11.78
CA LYS A 162 10.21 -2.28 -11.43
C LYS A 162 9.72 -3.41 -10.52
N THR A 163 8.96 -3.06 -9.50
CA THR A 163 8.38 -4.02 -8.56
C THR A 163 7.41 -4.97 -9.26
N LEU A 164 6.57 -4.47 -10.19
CA LEU A 164 5.68 -5.32 -10.97
C LEU A 164 6.44 -6.35 -11.81
N ARG A 165 7.50 -5.94 -12.53
CA ARG A 165 8.34 -6.86 -13.31
C ARG A 165 9.02 -7.91 -12.46
N ASN A 166 9.55 -7.50 -11.31
CA ASN A 166 10.20 -8.43 -10.40
C ASN A 166 9.21 -9.44 -9.82
N LEU A 167 7.97 -9.04 -9.53
CA LEU A 167 6.91 -9.95 -9.11
C LEU A 167 6.62 -11.01 -10.17
N ASP A 168 6.56 -10.62 -11.44
CA ASP A 168 6.32 -11.55 -12.55
C ASP A 168 7.44 -12.59 -12.65
N ILE A 169 8.70 -12.15 -12.52
CA ILE A 169 9.87 -13.04 -12.50
C ILE A 169 9.81 -14.01 -11.31
N PHE A 170 9.45 -13.54 -10.12
CA PHE A 170 9.36 -14.39 -8.94
C PHE A 170 8.19 -15.39 -9.04
N GLU A 171 7.06 -15.01 -9.63
CA GLU A 171 5.95 -15.93 -9.90
C GLU A 171 6.37 -17.00 -10.92
N GLU A 172 7.08 -16.62 -11.99
CA GLU A 172 7.62 -17.56 -12.99
C GLU A 172 8.64 -18.55 -12.37
N GLN A 173 9.54 -18.06 -11.51
CA GLN A 173 10.49 -18.95 -10.82
C GLN A 173 9.79 -19.89 -9.85
N ALA A 174 8.80 -19.39 -9.08
CA ALA A 174 8.03 -20.24 -8.18
C ALA A 174 7.24 -21.31 -8.94
N GLU A 175 6.66 -20.98 -10.09
CA GLU A 175 5.99 -21.90 -11.00
C GLU A 175 6.93 -23.01 -11.45
N ARG A 176 8.11 -22.64 -11.95
CA ARG A 176 9.14 -23.59 -12.36
C ARG A 176 9.53 -24.55 -11.24
N PHE A 177 9.78 -24.03 -10.03
CA PHE A 177 10.15 -24.86 -8.88
C PHE A 177 9.04 -25.82 -8.46
N ILE A 178 7.79 -25.41 -8.59
CA ILE A 178 6.63 -26.28 -8.31
C ILE A 178 6.55 -27.38 -9.36
N GLN A 179 6.66 -27.05 -10.65
CA GLN A 179 6.61 -28.01 -11.74
C GLN A 179 7.74 -29.04 -11.65
N GLU A 180 8.99 -28.57 -11.45
CA GLU A 180 10.14 -29.47 -11.21
C GLU A 180 9.91 -30.43 -10.04
N GLY A 181 9.32 -29.93 -8.95
CA GLY A 181 9.01 -30.76 -7.79
C GLY A 181 7.95 -31.82 -8.08
N ILE A 182 6.90 -31.48 -8.81
CA ILE A 182 5.85 -32.44 -9.21
C ILE A 182 6.44 -33.52 -10.13
N GLU A 183 7.21 -33.13 -11.16
CA GLU A 183 7.86 -34.05 -12.10
C GLU A 183 8.81 -35.03 -11.41
N ASN A 184 9.53 -34.56 -10.40
CA ASN A 184 10.45 -35.38 -9.61
C ASN A 184 9.77 -36.16 -8.46
N ASN A 185 8.43 -36.15 -8.38
CA ASN A 185 7.65 -36.81 -7.32
C ASN A 185 8.10 -36.39 -5.91
N ALA A 186 8.44 -35.10 -5.72
CA ALA A 186 8.88 -34.59 -4.43
C ALA A 186 7.75 -34.63 -3.38
N PRO A 187 8.04 -34.92 -2.11
CA PRO A 187 7.02 -34.91 -1.06
C PRO A 187 6.34 -33.56 -0.97
N TYR A 188 5.01 -33.51 -0.97
CA TYR A 188 4.23 -32.26 -1.03
C TYR A 188 4.57 -31.26 0.09
N PHE A 189 5.03 -31.72 1.25
CA PHE A 189 5.41 -30.84 2.37
C PHE A 189 6.73 -30.11 2.15
N THR A 190 7.51 -30.47 1.12
CA THR A 190 8.80 -29.82 0.81
C THR A 190 8.66 -28.60 -0.10
N PHE A 191 7.54 -28.43 -0.82
CA PHE A 191 7.39 -27.38 -1.82
C PHE A 191 7.47 -25.98 -1.23
N LEU A 192 6.78 -25.71 -0.13
CA LEU A 192 6.80 -24.38 0.50
C LEU A 192 8.21 -23.98 0.95
N PRO A 193 8.94 -24.78 1.77
CA PRO A 193 10.27 -24.40 2.23
C PRO A 193 11.29 -24.33 1.08
N VAL A 194 11.16 -25.16 0.05
CA VAL A 194 12.06 -25.14 -1.11
C VAL A 194 11.84 -23.88 -1.94
N VAL A 195 10.60 -23.54 -2.29
CA VAL A 195 10.29 -22.33 -3.05
C VAL A 195 10.66 -21.08 -2.26
N GLU A 196 10.35 -21.04 -0.97
CA GLU A 196 10.72 -19.94 -0.09
C GLU A 196 12.23 -19.72 -0.05
N SER A 197 13.00 -20.77 0.22
CA SER A 197 14.47 -20.71 0.27
C SER A 197 15.09 -20.26 -1.07
N ARG A 198 14.59 -20.77 -2.18
CA ARG A 198 15.11 -20.44 -3.52
C ARG A 198 14.76 -18.99 -3.92
N LEU A 199 13.55 -18.51 -3.61
CA LEU A 199 13.16 -17.13 -3.90
C LEU A 199 13.92 -16.11 -3.07
N PHE A 200 14.25 -16.41 -1.81
CA PHE A 200 15.05 -15.52 -0.96
C PHE A 200 16.54 -15.49 -1.35
N SER A 201 17.00 -16.41 -2.20
CA SER A 201 18.36 -16.43 -2.72
C SER A 201 18.54 -15.73 -4.07
N LEU A 202 17.46 -15.23 -4.68
CA LEU A 202 17.45 -14.42 -5.91
C LEU A 202 17.65 -12.93 -5.59
#